data_9858e2f1f846b4edba3f39bbb7c11503
#
_entry.id   9858e2f1f846b4edba3f39bbb7c11503
#
_cell.length_a   1.000
_cell.length_b   1.000
_cell.length_c   1.000
_cell.angle_alpha   90.00
_cell.angle_beta   90.00
_cell.angle_gamma   90.00
#
_symmetry.space_group_name_H-M   'P 1'
#
loop_
_entity.id
_entity.type
_entity.pdbx_description
1 polymer ?
#
loop_
_entity_poly.entity_id
_entity_poly.type
_entity_poly.pdbx_seq_one_letter_code
_entity_poly.pdbx_strand_id
1 'polypeptide(L)'
;MNFTGKNVVITGATRGIGFAIAEAFVQAGANVAICGTNEAAVNEAVEKLSAAGTKVIGRKINVAAAQDCENFIADTVKELGSVDVLVNNAGITKDNLTVRMTEDEWDAVINVNLKGTFLMSKAALKVMFKKRSGNIVNISSVVGEMGNAGQANYVASKAGIIGMTKTFAKEFGSRNVRVNAVAPGFVRTAMTDSLPEEVKAKALETVPLKRFAETQDIAKAVMFLASEDASYITGHVLAVNGGLYI
;
A
#
# COMPACT_ATOMS: atom_id res chain seq x y z
N MET A 1 -14.73 9.14 -9.12
CA MET A 1 -14.94 7.75 -8.62
C MET A 1 -15.77 7.83 -7.35
N ASN A 2 -16.79 7.01 -7.21
CA ASN A 2 -17.65 6.96 -6.03
C ASN A 2 -17.42 5.62 -5.29
N PHE A 3 -17.17 5.69 -3.98
CA PHE A 3 -16.95 4.52 -3.12
C PHE A 3 -17.97 4.45 -1.96
N THR A 4 -19.10 5.15 -2.09
CA THR A 4 -20.18 5.11 -1.09
C THR A 4 -20.61 3.67 -0.81
N GLY A 5 -20.62 3.28 0.48
CA GLY A 5 -20.96 1.93 0.92
C GLY A 5 -19.86 0.88 0.74
N LYS A 6 -18.69 1.24 0.22
CA LYS A 6 -17.52 0.36 0.18
C LYS A 6 -16.72 0.44 1.46
N ASN A 7 -16.14 -0.68 1.88
CA ASN A 7 -15.30 -0.80 3.06
C ASN A 7 -13.85 -1.07 2.64
N VAL A 8 -12.97 -0.15 2.98
CA VAL A 8 -11.58 -0.10 2.52
C VAL A 8 -10.62 -0.30 3.69
N VAL A 9 -9.73 -1.26 3.58
CA VAL A 9 -8.65 -1.52 4.56
C VAL A 9 -7.34 -0.98 4.00
N ILE A 10 -6.61 -0.18 4.80
CA ILE A 10 -5.33 0.40 4.37
C ILE A 10 -4.29 0.20 5.45
N THR A 11 -3.19 -0.49 5.12
CA THR A 11 -2.09 -0.71 6.06
C THR A 11 -1.09 0.45 6.03
N GLY A 12 -0.51 0.80 7.20
CA GLY A 12 0.47 1.88 7.29
C GLY A 12 -0.10 3.25 6.93
N ALA A 13 -1.36 3.54 7.33
CA ALA A 13 -2.09 4.72 6.91
C ALA A 13 -2.08 5.88 7.92
N THR A 14 -1.13 5.92 8.84
CA THR A 14 -1.02 7.01 9.81
C THR A 14 -0.37 8.27 9.25
N ARG A 15 0.31 8.20 8.11
CA ARG A 15 0.99 9.32 7.44
C ARG A 15 1.31 9.02 5.97
N GLY A 16 1.80 10.04 5.26
CA GLY A 16 2.36 9.90 3.91
C GLY A 16 1.38 9.33 2.90
N ILE A 17 1.84 8.41 2.05
CA ILE A 17 1.05 7.81 0.97
C ILE A 17 -0.19 7.11 1.53
N GLY A 18 -0.03 6.31 2.59
CA GLY A 18 -1.15 5.57 3.19
C GLY A 18 -2.25 6.48 3.72
N PHE A 19 -1.90 7.59 4.38
CA PHE A 19 -2.87 8.57 4.86
C PHE A 19 -3.58 9.27 3.70
N ALA A 20 -2.85 9.71 2.67
CA ALA A 20 -3.43 10.33 1.50
C ALA A 20 -4.39 9.40 0.74
N ILE A 21 -4.09 8.09 0.69
CA ILE A 21 -5.00 7.08 0.14
C ILE A 21 -6.26 6.98 1.01
N ALA A 22 -6.11 6.90 2.34
CA ALA A 22 -7.25 6.82 3.25
C ALA A 22 -8.16 8.06 3.13
N GLU A 23 -7.57 9.24 3.10
CA GLU A 23 -8.28 10.51 2.92
C GLU A 23 -9.06 10.54 1.59
N ALA A 24 -8.44 10.12 0.48
CA ALA A 24 -9.09 10.08 -0.82
C ALA A 24 -10.30 9.13 -0.84
N PHE A 25 -10.21 7.95 -0.18
CA PHE A 25 -11.34 7.03 -0.08
C PHE A 25 -12.46 7.58 0.81
N VAL A 26 -12.12 8.20 1.94
CA VAL A 26 -13.09 8.85 2.83
C VAL A 26 -13.84 9.96 2.09
N GLN A 27 -13.13 10.82 1.36
CA GLN A 27 -13.72 11.89 0.53
C GLN A 27 -14.62 11.34 -0.59
N ALA A 28 -14.35 10.11 -1.05
CA ALA A 28 -15.19 9.41 -2.03
C ALA A 28 -16.36 8.62 -1.42
N GLY A 29 -16.61 8.76 -0.10
CA GLY A 29 -17.73 8.18 0.62
C GLY A 29 -17.51 6.75 1.13
N ALA A 30 -16.30 6.25 1.14
CA ALA A 30 -15.99 4.92 1.68
C ALA A 30 -15.89 4.93 3.20
N ASN A 31 -16.29 3.82 3.84
CA ASN A 31 -15.83 3.53 5.19
C ASN A 31 -14.39 3.01 5.14
N VAL A 32 -13.57 3.40 6.12
CA VAL A 32 -12.13 3.10 6.08
C VAL A 32 -11.66 2.47 7.39
N ALA A 33 -10.89 1.38 7.28
CA ALA A 33 -10.15 0.77 8.38
C ALA A 33 -8.65 1.00 8.15
N ILE A 34 -7.99 1.67 9.09
CA ILE A 34 -6.56 1.94 9.01
C ILE A 34 -5.77 1.22 10.11
N CYS A 35 -4.51 0.94 9.86
CA CYS A 35 -3.63 0.43 10.90
C CYS A 35 -2.22 1.03 10.83
N GLY A 36 -1.53 0.94 11.96
CA GLY A 36 -0.15 1.34 12.15
C GLY A 36 0.44 0.71 13.41
N THR A 37 1.72 0.92 13.67
CA THR A 37 2.43 0.34 14.82
C THR A 37 2.42 1.24 16.07
N ASN A 38 2.04 2.50 15.94
CA ASN A 38 1.94 3.46 17.04
C ASN A 38 0.48 3.82 17.27
N GLU A 39 -0.03 3.56 18.47
CA GLU A 39 -1.44 3.74 18.82
C GLU A 39 -1.87 5.21 18.79
N ALA A 40 -1.05 6.12 19.32
CA ALA A 40 -1.35 7.54 19.30
C ALA A 40 -1.46 8.09 17.86
N ALA A 41 -0.53 7.70 16.99
CA ALA A 41 -0.57 8.09 15.57
C ALA A 41 -1.78 7.50 14.82
N VAL A 42 -2.22 6.29 15.19
CA VAL A 42 -3.44 5.69 14.63
C VAL A 42 -4.67 6.49 15.07
N ASN A 43 -4.77 6.82 16.35
CA ASN A 43 -5.90 7.58 16.89
C ASN A 43 -5.98 8.99 16.28
N GLU A 44 -4.86 9.69 16.16
CA GLU A 44 -4.78 11.00 15.49
C GLU A 44 -5.20 10.92 14.02
N ALA A 45 -4.77 9.88 13.30
CA ALA A 45 -5.18 9.69 11.91
C ALA A 45 -6.67 9.39 11.77
N VAL A 46 -7.24 8.58 12.67
CA VAL A 46 -8.69 8.30 12.71
C VAL A 46 -9.48 9.58 12.97
N GLU A 47 -9.06 10.41 13.91
CA GLU A 47 -9.72 11.69 14.22
C GLU A 47 -9.77 12.60 12.98
N LYS A 48 -8.62 12.78 12.31
CA LYS A 48 -8.53 13.59 11.08
C LYS A 48 -9.41 13.08 9.96
N LEU A 49 -9.43 11.76 9.74
CA LEU A 49 -10.21 11.13 8.67
C LEU A 49 -11.72 11.13 8.96
N SER A 50 -12.12 11.04 10.21
CA SER A 50 -13.55 10.98 10.61
C SER A 50 -14.31 12.29 10.38
N ALA A 51 -13.61 13.41 10.17
CA ALA A 51 -14.22 14.71 9.89
C ALA A 51 -15.08 14.74 8.61
N ALA A 52 -14.90 13.80 7.70
CA ALA A 52 -15.66 13.72 6.43
C ALA A 52 -16.99 12.95 6.53
N GLY A 53 -17.38 12.47 7.70
CA GLY A 53 -18.73 11.90 7.94
C GLY A 53 -18.91 10.42 7.54
N THR A 54 -17.86 9.73 7.13
CA THR A 54 -17.87 8.28 6.91
C THR A 54 -17.37 7.54 8.16
N LYS A 55 -17.61 6.23 8.26
CA LYS A 55 -17.11 5.45 9.38
C LYS A 55 -15.62 5.15 9.20
N VAL A 56 -14.80 5.59 10.14
CA VAL A 56 -13.36 5.32 10.16
C VAL A 56 -13.00 4.57 11.44
N ILE A 57 -12.28 3.46 11.30
CA ILE A 57 -11.76 2.68 12.43
C ILE A 57 -10.24 2.55 12.33
N GLY A 58 -9.55 2.48 13.46
CA GLY A 58 -8.11 2.33 13.53
C GLY A 58 -7.70 1.24 14.52
N ARG A 59 -6.60 0.53 14.20
CA ARG A 59 -5.99 -0.45 15.11
C ARG A 59 -4.47 -0.35 15.08
N LYS A 60 -3.89 -0.47 16.26
CA LYS A 60 -2.46 -0.72 16.38
C LYS A 60 -2.22 -2.19 16.09
N ILE A 61 -1.47 -2.51 15.02
CA ILE A 61 -1.08 -3.88 14.67
C ILE A 61 0.35 -3.94 14.12
N ASN A 62 0.93 -5.13 14.19
CA ASN A 62 2.14 -5.49 13.46
C ASN A 62 1.76 -6.35 12.25
N VAL A 63 1.89 -5.82 11.03
CA VAL A 63 1.57 -6.56 9.80
C VAL A 63 2.44 -7.82 9.60
N ALA A 64 3.60 -7.92 10.26
CA ALA A 64 4.44 -9.11 10.23
C ALA A 64 3.94 -10.26 11.12
N ALA A 65 2.91 -10.00 11.97
CA ALA A 65 2.27 -10.97 12.84
C ALA A 65 0.95 -11.46 12.24
N ALA A 66 0.85 -12.77 11.98
CA ALA A 66 -0.32 -13.35 11.31
C ALA A 66 -1.62 -13.13 12.10
N GLN A 67 -1.56 -13.29 13.43
CA GLN A 67 -2.73 -13.13 14.28
C GLN A 67 -3.25 -11.69 14.29
N ASP A 68 -2.35 -10.69 14.29
CA ASP A 68 -2.74 -9.28 14.21
C ASP A 68 -3.50 -8.98 12.90
N CYS A 69 -3.00 -9.52 11.78
CA CYS A 69 -3.64 -9.36 10.48
C CYS A 69 -5.03 -10.01 10.43
N GLU A 70 -5.15 -11.23 10.96
CA GLU A 70 -6.44 -11.94 11.03
C GLU A 70 -7.44 -11.22 11.92
N ASN A 71 -7.01 -10.76 13.10
CA ASN A 71 -7.85 -10.02 14.03
C ASN A 71 -8.31 -8.69 13.43
N PHE A 72 -7.41 -7.96 12.77
CA PHE A 72 -7.76 -6.67 12.15
C PHE A 72 -8.80 -6.81 11.04
N ILE A 73 -8.67 -7.82 10.19
CA ILE A 73 -9.68 -8.11 9.16
C ILE A 73 -11.00 -8.56 9.80
N ALA A 74 -10.96 -9.39 10.85
CA ALA A 74 -12.17 -9.82 11.57
C ALA A 74 -12.89 -8.64 12.24
N ASP A 75 -12.15 -7.74 12.90
CA ASP A 75 -12.70 -6.52 13.49
C ASP A 75 -13.32 -5.62 12.41
N THR A 76 -12.64 -5.47 11.25
CA THR A 76 -13.17 -4.70 10.13
C THR A 76 -14.49 -5.28 9.64
N VAL A 77 -14.59 -6.59 9.45
CA VAL A 77 -15.83 -7.25 9.05
C VAL A 77 -16.92 -7.08 10.11
N LYS A 78 -16.59 -7.19 11.39
CA LYS A 78 -17.54 -7.01 12.50
C LYS A 78 -18.10 -5.59 12.55
N GLU A 79 -17.27 -4.58 12.32
CA GLU A 79 -17.64 -3.18 12.47
C GLU A 79 -18.19 -2.54 11.19
N LEU A 80 -17.67 -2.91 10.02
CA LEU A 80 -18.04 -2.33 8.74
C LEU A 80 -18.88 -3.27 7.86
N GLY A 81 -18.97 -4.56 8.22
CA GLY A 81 -19.78 -5.57 7.52
C GLY A 81 -19.03 -6.38 6.46
N SER A 82 -18.03 -5.81 5.80
CA SER A 82 -17.25 -6.50 4.75
C SER A 82 -15.86 -5.89 4.58
N VAL A 83 -15.07 -6.50 3.68
CA VAL A 83 -13.87 -5.90 3.10
C VAL A 83 -14.07 -5.89 1.58
N ASP A 84 -14.12 -4.71 0.97
CA ASP A 84 -14.28 -4.54 -0.48
C ASP A 84 -12.95 -4.25 -1.16
N VAL A 85 -12.11 -3.45 -0.50
CA VAL A 85 -10.78 -3.08 -0.98
C VAL A 85 -9.77 -3.28 0.14
N LEU A 86 -8.62 -3.87 -0.20
CA LEU A 86 -7.43 -3.87 0.64
C LEU A 86 -6.31 -3.12 -0.06
N VAL A 87 -5.70 -2.15 0.61
CA VAL A 87 -4.48 -1.47 0.17
C VAL A 87 -3.33 -1.86 1.07
N ASN A 88 -2.40 -2.66 0.56
CA ASN A 88 -1.16 -3.00 1.24
C ASN A 88 -0.13 -1.90 1.00
N ASN A 89 -0.05 -0.95 1.93
CA ASN A 89 0.88 0.17 1.85
C ASN A 89 1.98 0.13 2.93
N ALA A 90 1.79 -0.59 4.04
CA ALA A 90 2.79 -0.68 5.10
C ALA A 90 4.15 -1.12 4.56
N GLY A 91 5.20 -0.40 4.91
CA GLY A 91 6.56 -0.72 4.50
C GLY A 91 7.60 0.14 5.20
N ILE A 92 8.80 -0.40 5.27
CA ILE A 92 10.00 0.24 5.83
C ILE A 92 11.18 0.08 4.88
N THR A 93 12.20 0.90 5.07
CA THR A 93 13.53 0.74 4.47
C THR A 93 14.58 0.55 5.57
N LYS A 94 15.64 -0.19 5.26
CA LYS A 94 16.86 -0.34 6.03
C LYS A 94 18.01 -0.43 5.03
N ASP A 95 18.40 0.75 4.55
CA ASP A 95 19.34 0.85 3.44
C ASP A 95 20.78 0.64 3.93
N ASN A 96 21.51 -0.25 3.27
CA ASN A 96 22.92 -0.52 3.51
C ASN A 96 23.53 -1.20 2.28
N LEU A 97 24.84 -1.01 2.04
CA LEU A 97 25.53 -1.79 1.01
C LEU A 97 25.43 -3.29 1.33
N THR A 98 25.22 -4.13 0.32
CA THR A 98 24.98 -5.58 0.51
C THR A 98 26.07 -6.25 1.35
N VAL A 99 27.34 -5.86 1.18
CA VAL A 99 28.47 -6.40 1.96
C VAL A 99 28.47 -5.98 3.43
N ARG A 100 27.65 -5.01 3.81
CA ARG A 100 27.52 -4.49 5.19
C ARG A 100 26.13 -4.70 5.77
N MET A 101 25.17 -5.10 4.93
CA MET A 101 23.77 -5.33 5.34
C MET A 101 23.72 -6.49 6.33
N THR A 102 23.15 -6.23 7.51
CA THR A 102 22.98 -7.27 8.52
C THR A 102 21.74 -8.13 8.22
N GLU A 103 21.71 -9.35 8.77
CA GLU A 103 20.54 -10.22 8.69
C GLU A 103 19.30 -9.56 9.31
N ASP A 104 19.46 -8.85 10.44
CA ASP A 104 18.36 -8.10 11.08
C ASP A 104 17.80 -6.99 10.18
N GLU A 105 18.65 -6.28 9.42
CA GLU A 105 18.19 -5.25 8.47
C GLU A 105 17.44 -5.88 7.30
N TRP A 106 17.91 -7.03 6.82
CA TRP A 106 17.24 -7.82 5.79
C TRP A 106 15.88 -8.32 6.28
N ASP A 107 15.86 -9.03 7.39
CA ASP A 107 14.68 -9.67 7.95
C ASP A 107 13.61 -8.65 8.33
N ALA A 108 13.99 -7.51 8.90
CA ALA A 108 13.03 -6.46 9.25
C ALA A 108 12.26 -5.98 8.01
N VAL A 109 12.95 -5.74 6.89
CA VAL A 109 12.33 -5.27 5.64
C VAL A 109 11.48 -6.37 5.00
N ILE A 110 12.00 -7.59 4.89
CA ILE A 110 11.26 -8.72 4.30
C ILE A 110 10.02 -9.04 5.13
N ASN A 111 10.12 -9.06 6.46
CA ASN A 111 9.01 -9.37 7.34
C ASN A 111 7.88 -8.31 7.26
N VAL A 112 8.22 -7.04 7.26
CA VAL A 112 7.20 -5.98 7.18
C VAL A 112 6.64 -5.86 5.77
N ASN A 113 7.50 -5.70 4.76
CA ASN A 113 7.06 -5.34 3.42
C ASN A 113 6.45 -6.53 2.67
N LEU A 114 7.14 -7.67 2.63
CA LEU A 114 6.76 -8.82 1.81
C LEU A 114 5.83 -9.77 2.57
N LYS A 115 6.28 -10.27 3.72
CA LYS A 115 5.47 -11.17 4.55
C LYS A 115 4.22 -10.47 5.07
N GLY A 116 4.31 -9.19 5.49
CA GLY A 116 3.15 -8.42 5.92
C GLY A 116 2.10 -8.26 4.81
N THR A 117 2.52 -7.93 3.59
CA THR A 117 1.63 -7.90 2.42
C THR A 117 0.98 -9.25 2.16
N PHE A 118 1.73 -10.36 2.28
CA PHE A 118 1.19 -11.71 2.15
C PHE A 118 0.13 -12.00 3.23
N LEU A 119 0.43 -11.74 4.50
CA LEU A 119 -0.45 -12.05 5.62
C LEU A 119 -1.76 -11.25 5.57
N MET A 120 -1.68 -9.95 5.32
CA MET A 120 -2.86 -9.09 5.15
C MET A 120 -3.70 -9.53 3.95
N SER A 121 -3.06 -9.81 2.80
CA SER A 121 -3.77 -10.31 1.63
C SER A 121 -4.45 -11.64 1.92
N LYS A 122 -3.76 -12.60 2.56
CA LYS A 122 -4.32 -13.90 2.93
C LYS A 122 -5.55 -13.76 3.82
N ALA A 123 -5.52 -12.86 4.81
CA ALA A 123 -6.65 -12.61 5.70
C ALA A 123 -7.85 -12.01 4.94
N ALA A 124 -7.62 -10.99 4.11
CA ALA A 124 -8.66 -10.35 3.31
C ALA A 124 -9.22 -11.29 2.23
N LEU A 125 -8.37 -12.07 1.56
CA LEU A 125 -8.78 -13.03 0.54
C LEU A 125 -9.73 -14.10 1.08
N LYS A 126 -9.60 -14.53 2.34
CA LYS A 126 -10.57 -15.44 2.98
C LYS A 126 -12.00 -14.88 2.98
N VAL A 127 -12.13 -13.58 3.16
CA VAL A 127 -13.43 -12.86 3.15
C VAL A 127 -13.89 -12.64 1.71
N MET A 128 -13.04 -12.08 0.86
CA MET A 128 -13.34 -11.75 -0.54
C MET A 128 -13.69 -12.99 -1.37
N PHE A 129 -12.99 -14.12 -1.12
CA PHE A 129 -13.26 -15.40 -1.80
C PHE A 129 -14.68 -15.92 -1.53
N LYS A 130 -15.14 -15.86 -0.28
CA LYS A 130 -16.50 -16.26 0.12
C LYS A 130 -17.55 -15.33 -0.48
N LYS A 131 -17.28 -14.02 -0.45
CA LYS A 131 -18.15 -12.96 -0.99
C LYS A 131 -18.20 -12.98 -2.52
N ARG A 132 -17.20 -13.58 -3.21
CA ARG A 132 -17.00 -13.57 -4.67
C ARG A 132 -16.89 -12.14 -5.23
N SER A 133 -16.25 -11.26 -4.50
CA SER A 133 -15.99 -9.87 -4.88
C SER A 133 -14.89 -9.29 -4.00
N GLY A 134 -13.98 -8.53 -4.58
CA GLY A 134 -12.93 -7.83 -3.85
C GLY A 134 -11.88 -7.21 -4.75
N ASN A 135 -11.09 -6.33 -4.16
CA ASN A 135 -9.99 -5.67 -4.85
C ASN A 135 -8.79 -5.52 -3.91
N ILE A 136 -7.63 -5.92 -4.36
CA ILE A 136 -6.37 -5.70 -3.63
C ILE A 136 -5.46 -4.81 -4.47
N VAL A 137 -4.97 -3.72 -3.87
CA VAL A 137 -3.95 -2.86 -4.46
C VAL A 137 -2.71 -2.88 -3.59
N ASN A 138 -1.61 -3.37 -4.13
CA ASN A 138 -0.34 -3.46 -3.42
C ASN A 138 0.55 -2.25 -3.78
N ILE A 139 1.14 -1.59 -2.78
CA ILE A 139 2.13 -0.53 -3.04
C ILE A 139 3.51 -1.17 -3.16
N SER A 140 3.97 -1.32 -4.40
CA SER A 140 5.34 -1.72 -4.73
C SER A 140 6.26 -0.51 -4.77
N SER A 141 7.17 -0.45 -5.70
CA SER A 141 8.07 0.67 -5.99
C SER A 141 8.71 0.47 -7.34
N VAL A 142 9.09 1.55 -8.00
CA VAL A 142 9.92 1.53 -9.21
C VAL A 142 11.22 0.76 -8.99
N VAL A 143 11.83 0.82 -7.80
CA VAL A 143 13.07 0.10 -7.52
C VAL A 143 12.88 -1.43 -7.46
N GLY A 144 11.65 -1.92 -7.26
CA GLY A 144 11.33 -3.34 -7.40
C GLY A 144 11.45 -3.86 -8.84
N GLU A 145 11.47 -2.97 -9.81
CA GLU A 145 11.63 -3.28 -11.25
C GLU A 145 13.04 -2.98 -11.73
N MET A 146 13.62 -1.81 -11.34
CA MET A 146 14.92 -1.36 -11.86
C MET A 146 16.11 -1.70 -10.95
N GLY A 147 15.90 -2.05 -9.69
CA GLY A 147 16.96 -2.16 -8.68
C GLY A 147 17.39 -0.79 -8.14
N ASN A 148 18.11 -0.80 -7.01
CA ASN A 148 18.77 0.39 -6.46
C ASN A 148 19.92 -0.02 -5.54
N ALA A 149 21.09 0.61 -5.70
CA ALA A 149 22.25 0.34 -4.87
C ALA A 149 21.95 0.65 -3.39
N GLY A 150 22.39 -0.24 -2.48
CA GLY A 150 22.15 -0.10 -1.04
C GLY A 150 20.76 -0.55 -0.56
N GLN A 151 19.89 -1.04 -1.44
CA GLN A 151 18.51 -1.43 -1.12
C GLN A 151 18.20 -2.90 -1.45
N ALA A 152 19.14 -3.80 -1.32
CA ALA A 152 18.95 -5.21 -1.70
C ALA A 152 17.69 -5.83 -1.03
N ASN A 153 17.49 -5.61 0.27
CA ASN A 153 16.32 -6.06 1.02
C ASN A 153 15.01 -5.40 0.53
N TYR A 154 15.01 -4.09 0.36
CA TYR A 154 13.85 -3.33 -0.08
C TYR A 154 13.45 -3.71 -1.53
N VAL A 155 14.41 -3.74 -2.45
CA VAL A 155 14.21 -4.18 -3.83
C VAL A 155 13.63 -5.59 -3.88
N ALA A 156 14.25 -6.55 -3.16
CA ALA A 156 13.75 -7.92 -3.08
C ALA A 156 12.30 -7.97 -2.58
N SER A 157 11.97 -7.18 -1.52
CA SER A 157 10.60 -7.13 -1.00
C SER A 157 9.60 -6.58 -2.02
N LYS A 158 9.96 -5.51 -2.74
CA LYS A 158 9.08 -4.86 -3.73
C LYS A 158 8.92 -5.68 -5.02
N ALA A 159 9.98 -6.34 -5.47
CA ALA A 159 9.93 -7.32 -6.56
C ALA A 159 9.07 -8.54 -6.18
N GLY A 160 9.21 -9.04 -4.95
CA GLY A 160 8.35 -10.12 -4.43
C GLY A 160 6.87 -9.74 -4.38
N ILE A 161 6.53 -8.51 -4.03
CA ILE A 161 5.15 -7.99 -4.08
C ILE A 161 4.60 -8.02 -5.51
N ILE A 162 5.40 -7.66 -6.51
CA ILE A 162 5.03 -7.75 -7.93
C ILE A 162 4.70 -9.19 -8.33
N GLY A 163 5.55 -10.14 -7.93
CA GLY A 163 5.32 -11.57 -8.16
C GLY A 163 4.05 -12.08 -7.48
N MET A 164 3.82 -11.74 -6.20
CA MET A 164 2.61 -12.10 -5.48
C MET A 164 1.35 -11.50 -6.11
N THR A 165 1.40 -10.26 -6.57
CA THR A 165 0.29 -9.59 -7.26
C THR A 165 -0.19 -10.41 -8.46
N LYS A 166 0.73 -10.85 -9.29
CA LYS A 166 0.45 -11.69 -10.47
C LYS A 166 -0.11 -13.06 -10.08
N THR A 167 0.43 -13.67 -9.04
CA THR A 167 -0.01 -14.97 -8.52
C THR A 167 -1.45 -14.89 -8.00
N PHE A 168 -1.73 -13.95 -7.11
CA PHE A 168 -3.05 -13.78 -6.52
C PHE A 168 -4.11 -13.41 -7.56
N ALA A 169 -3.76 -12.61 -8.57
CA ALA A 169 -4.66 -12.29 -9.68
C ALA A 169 -5.10 -13.56 -10.42
N LYS A 170 -4.18 -14.52 -10.66
CA LYS A 170 -4.48 -15.80 -11.31
C LYS A 170 -5.31 -16.73 -10.42
N GLU A 171 -4.97 -16.82 -9.13
CA GLU A 171 -5.65 -17.69 -8.18
C GLU A 171 -7.10 -17.27 -7.89
N PHE A 172 -7.33 -15.96 -7.80
CA PHE A 172 -8.60 -15.41 -7.31
C PHE A 172 -9.47 -14.74 -8.35
N GLY A 173 -9.01 -14.62 -9.61
CA GLY A 173 -9.77 -14.02 -10.70
C GLY A 173 -11.11 -14.71 -10.96
N SER A 174 -11.18 -16.04 -10.87
CA SER A 174 -12.44 -16.82 -11.01
C SER A 174 -13.45 -16.56 -9.89
N ARG A 175 -13.03 -15.87 -8.84
CA ARG A 175 -13.86 -15.42 -7.71
C ARG A 175 -14.20 -13.94 -7.79
N ASN A 176 -13.98 -13.31 -8.95
CA ASN A 176 -14.20 -11.88 -9.14
C ASN A 176 -13.42 -11.03 -8.12
N VAL A 177 -12.19 -11.45 -7.80
CA VAL A 177 -11.25 -10.69 -6.97
C VAL A 177 -10.11 -10.23 -7.87
N ARG A 178 -9.91 -8.91 -7.97
CA ARG A 178 -8.82 -8.32 -8.72
C ARG A 178 -7.65 -8.00 -7.80
N VAL A 179 -6.45 -8.21 -8.27
CA VAL A 179 -5.23 -7.90 -7.52
C VAL A 179 -4.25 -7.18 -8.43
N ASN A 180 -3.92 -5.94 -8.09
CA ASN A 180 -3.00 -5.09 -8.86
C ASN A 180 -1.94 -4.47 -7.95
N ALA A 181 -0.92 -3.89 -8.53
CA ALA A 181 0.07 -3.10 -7.81
C ALA A 181 0.21 -1.70 -8.41
N VAL A 182 0.61 -0.76 -7.56
CA VAL A 182 1.13 0.55 -7.97
C VAL A 182 2.62 0.55 -7.69
N ALA A 183 3.43 1.02 -8.64
CA ALA A 183 4.88 1.20 -8.50
C ALA A 183 5.22 2.71 -8.52
N PRO A 184 5.25 3.37 -7.33
CA PRO A 184 5.64 4.76 -7.25
C PRO A 184 7.12 4.97 -7.60
N GLY A 185 7.43 6.13 -8.18
CA GLY A 185 8.78 6.69 -8.24
C GLY A 185 9.10 7.49 -6.97
N PHE A 186 9.76 8.65 -7.15
CA PHE A 186 9.99 9.59 -6.04
C PHE A 186 8.70 10.31 -5.67
N VAL A 187 8.27 10.17 -4.42
CA VAL A 187 7.05 10.78 -3.87
C VAL A 187 7.44 11.73 -2.74
N ARG A 188 6.90 12.94 -2.73
CA ARG A 188 7.11 13.90 -1.65
C ARG A 188 6.46 13.40 -0.36
N THR A 189 7.29 13.12 0.62
CA THR A 189 6.92 12.64 1.94
C THR A 189 7.96 13.13 2.94
N ALA A 190 7.70 13.02 4.24
CA ALA A 190 8.67 13.37 5.27
C ALA A 190 10.04 12.67 5.07
N MET A 191 10.05 11.48 4.47
CA MET A 191 11.29 10.74 4.16
C MET A 191 12.09 11.41 3.01
N THR A 192 11.43 11.82 1.94
CA THR A 192 12.10 12.46 0.79
C THR A 192 12.39 13.93 1.04
N ASP A 193 11.56 14.60 1.88
CA ASP A 193 11.78 16.00 2.27
C ASP A 193 13.05 16.17 3.11
N SER A 194 13.45 15.14 3.88
CA SER A 194 14.68 15.15 4.66
C SER A 194 15.96 14.95 3.84
N LEU A 195 15.87 14.63 2.53
CA LEU A 195 17.02 14.48 1.67
C LEU A 195 17.71 15.84 1.39
N PRO A 196 19.05 15.90 1.28
CA PRO A 196 19.75 17.10 0.84
C PRO A 196 19.26 17.58 -0.52
N GLU A 197 19.22 18.90 -0.73
CA GLU A 197 18.73 19.50 -1.99
C GLU A 197 19.51 19.03 -3.21
N GLU A 198 20.82 18.82 -3.09
CA GLU A 198 21.66 18.27 -4.17
C GLU A 198 21.21 16.87 -4.59
N VAL A 199 20.82 16.02 -3.61
CA VAL A 199 20.31 14.67 -3.88
C VAL A 199 18.95 14.73 -4.57
N LYS A 200 18.08 15.66 -4.13
CA LYS A 200 16.77 15.89 -4.77
C LYS A 200 16.93 16.39 -6.20
N ALA A 201 17.82 17.34 -6.43
CA ALA A 201 18.09 17.88 -7.77
C ALA A 201 18.58 16.77 -8.72
N LYS A 202 19.52 15.96 -8.26
CA LYS A 202 20.07 14.83 -9.03
C LYS A 202 19.01 13.76 -9.35
N ALA A 203 18.13 13.47 -8.40
CA ALA A 203 17.00 12.57 -8.62
C ALA A 203 16.03 13.13 -9.67
N LEU A 204 15.75 14.44 -9.63
CA LEU A 204 14.88 15.12 -10.62
C LEU A 204 15.46 15.15 -12.04
N GLU A 205 16.77 15.12 -12.20
CA GLU A 205 17.40 15.02 -13.52
C GLU A 205 16.98 13.74 -14.26
N THR A 206 16.77 12.65 -13.52
CA THR A 206 16.39 11.35 -14.07
C THR A 206 14.88 11.19 -14.31
N VAL A 207 14.03 12.06 -13.74
CA VAL A 207 12.58 12.00 -13.89
C VAL A 207 12.14 12.85 -15.08
N PRO A 208 11.57 12.30 -16.16
CA PRO A 208 11.09 13.05 -17.32
C PRO A 208 10.11 14.18 -16.97
N LEU A 209 9.16 13.96 -16.03
CA LEU A 209 8.21 14.99 -15.59
C LEU A 209 8.82 16.07 -14.69
N LYS A 210 10.12 16.01 -14.36
CA LYS A 210 10.89 17.02 -13.63
C LYS A 210 10.27 17.50 -12.31
N ARG A 211 9.50 16.64 -11.67
CA ARG A 211 8.95 16.84 -10.32
C ARG A 211 8.85 15.52 -9.58
N PHE A 212 8.87 15.58 -8.27
CA PHE A 212 8.41 14.46 -7.45
C PHE A 212 6.88 14.36 -7.54
N ALA A 213 6.37 13.14 -7.43
CA ALA A 213 4.94 12.93 -7.26
C ALA A 213 4.49 13.47 -5.90
N GLU A 214 3.29 13.99 -5.83
CA GLU A 214 2.61 14.22 -4.57
C GLU A 214 1.94 12.91 -4.11
N THR A 215 1.67 12.78 -2.81
CA THR A 215 0.98 11.58 -2.29
C THR A 215 -0.38 11.36 -2.94
N GLN A 216 -1.04 12.43 -3.36
CA GLN A 216 -2.30 12.40 -4.10
C GLN A 216 -2.18 11.81 -5.51
N ASP A 217 -1.02 11.92 -6.17
CA ASP A 217 -0.79 11.26 -7.47
C ASP A 217 -0.88 9.74 -7.31
N ILE A 218 -0.34 9.22 -6.21
CA ILE A 218 -0.42 7.79 -5.87
C ILE A 218 -1.84 7.39 -5.44
N ALA A 219 -2.49 8.20 -4.61
CA ALA A 219 -3.85 7.94 -4.15
C ALA A 219 -4.84 7.83 -5.31
N LYS A 220 -4.75 8.72 -6.31
CA LYS A 220 -5.58 8.67 -7.53
C LYS A 220 -5.38 7.37 -8.33
N ALA A 221 -4.14 6.91 -8.47
CA ALA A 221 -3.84 5.65 -9.15
C ALA A 221 -4.39 4.43 -8.39
N VAL A 222 -4.28 4.41 -7.06
CA VAL A 222 -4.88 3.38 -6.21
C VAL A 222 -6.40 3.38 -6.34
N MET A 223 -7.05 4.54 -6.28
CA MET A 223 -8.50 4.65 -6.44
C MET A 223 -8.96 4.17 -7.83
N PHE A 224 -8.22 4.51 -8.90
CA PHE A 224 -8.52 3.99 -10.23
C PHE A 224 -8.48 2.47 -10.27
N LEU A 225 -7.39 1.84 -9.79
CA LEU A 225 -7.29 0.38 -9.76
C LEU A 225 -8.34 -0.27 -8.85
N ALA A 226 -8.80 0.41 -7.81
CA ALA A 226 -9.84 -0.05 -6.90
C ALA A 226 -11.27 0.12 -7.46
N SER A 227 -11.46 0.97 -8.46
CA SER A 227 -12.77 1.31 -9.03
C SER A 227 -13.28 0.31 -10.06
N GLU A 228 -14.54 0.46 -10.46
CA GLU A 228 -15.15 -0.29 -11.57
C GLU A 228 -14.55 0.10 -12.93
N ASP A 229 -13.95 1.29 -13.08
CA ASP A 229 -13.26 1.72 -14.30
C ASP A 229 -12.08 0.79 -14.64
N ALA A 230 -11.54 0.08 -13.62
CA ALA A 230 -10.48 -0.91 -13.76
C ALA A 230 -11.01 -2.37 -13.73
N SER A 231 -12.30 -2.61 -14.01
CA SER A 231 -12.95 -3.93 -13.85
C SER A 231 -12.31 -5.06 -14.68
N TYR A 232 -11.63 -4.74 -15.76
CA TYR A 232 -10.91 -5.72 -16.59
C TYR A 232 -9.38 -5.70 -16.41
N ILE A 233 -8.91 -5.07 -15.32
CA ILE A 233 -7.48 -4.96 -14.99
C ILE A 233 -7.18 -5.81 -13.74
N THR A 234 -6.38 -6.87 -13.89
CA THR A 234 -5.88 -7.69 -12.79
C THR A 234 -4.48 -8.23 -13.11
N GLY A 235 -3.63 -8.37 -12.11
CA GLY A 235 -2.23 -8.80 -12.25
C GLY A 235 -1.31 -7.71 -12.80
N HIS A 236 -1.79 -6.47 -12.95
CA HIS A 236 -1.05 -5.36 -13.51
C HIS A 236 -0.22 -4.63 -12.46
N VAL A 237 0.92 -4.09 -12.89
CA VAL A 237 1.76 -3.15 -12.11
C VAL A 237 1.66 -1.80 -12.79
N LEU A 238 0.94 -0.87 -12.17
CA LEU A 238 0.78 0.49 -12.69
C LEU A 238 1.95 1.35 -12.24
N ALA A 239 2.82 1.71 -13.16
CA ALA A 239 3.91 2.64 -12.89
C ALA A 239 3.37 4.06 -12.67
N VAL A 240 3.68 4.67 -11.52
CA VAL A 240 3.37 6.07 -11.18
C VAL A 240 4.67 6.74 -10.76
N ASN A 241 5.60 6.87 -11.72
CA ASN A 241 6.99 7.20 -11.48
C ASN A 241 7.50 8.41 -12.28
N GLY A 242 6.60 9.13 -12.98
CA GLY A 242 6.96 10.30 -13.77
C GLY A 242 7.87 10.01 -14.97
N GLY A 243 7.91 8.74 -15.43
CA GLY A 243 8.77 8.28 -16.52
C GLY A 243 10.18 7.87 -16.06
N LEU A 244 10.45 7.80 -14.75
CA LEU A 244 11.76 7.41 -14.21
C LEU A 244 12.21 6.03 -14.71
N TYR A 245 11.27 5.12 -14.93
CA TYR A 245 11.49 3.80 -15.49
C TYR A 245 10.32 3.46 -16.42
N ILE A 246 10.62 3.19 -17.68
CA ILE A 246 9.70 2.86 -18.78
C ILE A 246 10.25 1.71 -19.61
#